data_c6081d000f3c72f776f5e6d89e9a0cb7
#
_entry.id   c6081d000f3c72f776f5e6d89e9a0cb7
#
_cell.length_a   1.000
_cell.length_b   1.000
_cell.length_c   1.000
_cell.angle_alpha   90.00
_cell.angle_beta   90.00
_cell.angle_gamma   90.00
#
_symmetry.space_group_name_H-M   'P 1'
#
loop_
_entity.id
_entity.type
_entity.pdbx_description
1 polymer ?
#
loop_
_entity_poly.entity_id
_entity_poly.type
_entity_poly.pdbx_seq_one_letter_code
_entity_poly.pdbx_strand_id
1 'polypeptide(L)'
;MTTINDVAQYAGVSKNTVSRYLNNRGYISQMTREKIHNAINVLQYHPNQIARSLYSSRTNLVGLVIPDVTQPFFSTMTACIEDQLDRKGYKMILCDTKDSSSKEKKYLEMLQENKVDGIIIGSHSIDIRYSDISAPIVALDRNLADDIPVVSANHEQGGRIAAQAFIRHGCKKVIQLVGYTKVRTPSGKRHAAFGEEMMKHGIACHTYELGLNQFDFDSYLDVADVILDRYPDLDGVFAADMVALAVQKRALTRGLSIPADLLVFGYDGSFIYKTAYPPLPTIIQPYRQLAKVAVSVLMKLINKEKVDELSYTIDVKPSMQEEGI
;
A
#
# COMPACT_ATOMS: atom_id res chain seq x y z
N MET A 1 -4.96 33.27 -22.10
CA MET A 1 -5.48 31.98 -21.58
C MET A 1 -7.00 32.03 -21.70
N THR A 2 -7.62 31.12 -22.42
CA THR A 2 -9.07 31.10 -22.64
C THR A 2 -9.80 30.87 -21.32
N THR A 3 -10.84 31.67 -21.05
CA THR A 3 -11.62 31.63 -19.81
C THR A 3 -13.03 31.06 -20.04
N ILE A 4 -13.73 30.72 -18.97
CA ILE A 4 -15.14 30.29 -19.04
C ILE A 4 -16.05 31.44 -19.61
N ASN A 5 -15.64 32.70 -19.45
CA ASN A 5 -16.35 33.83 -19.99
C ASN A 5 -16.24 33.90 -21.52
N ASP A 6 -15.06 33.56 -22.07
CA ASP A 6 -14.85 33.53 -23.52
C ASP A 6 -15.70 32.42 -24.17
N VAL A 7 -15.78 31.25 -23.50
CA VAL A 7 -16.66 30.15 -23.94
C VAL A 7 -18.13 30.57 -23.90
N ALA A 8 -18.55 31.25 -22.85
CA ALA A 8 -19.93 31.75 -22.71
C ALA A 8 -20.29 32.77 -23.82
N GLN A 9 -19.38 33.69 -24.08
CA GLN A 9 -19.54 34.71 -25.14
C GLN A 9 -19.62 34.07 -26.54
N TYR A 10 -18.68 33.12 -26.83
CA TYR A 10 -18.67 32.43 -28.12
C TYR A 10 -19.92 31.57 -28.36
N ALA A 11 -20.38 30.86 -27.31
CA ALA A 11 -21.57 30.02 -27.38
C ALA A 11 -22.91 30.81 -27.33
N GLY A 12 -22.87 32.13 -27.05
CA GLY A 12 -24.07 32.98 -26.91
C GLY A 12 -24.93 32.60 -25.70
N VAL A 13 -24.28 32.16 -24.56
CA VAL A 13 -24.98 31.76 -23.34
C VAL A 13 -24.37 32.42 -22.10
N SER A 14 -25.05 32.31 -20.96
CA SER A 14 -24.50 32.85 -19.73
C SER A 14 -23.33 31.97 -19.21
N LYS A 15 -22.38 32.55 -18.44
CA LYS A 15 -21.33 31.84 -17.71
C LYS A 15 -21.90 30.70 -16.84
N ASN A 16 -23.06 30.95 -16.20
CA ASN A 16 -23.74 29.96 -15.38
C ASN A 16 -24.21 28.75 -16.20
N THR A 17 -24.65 28.98 -17.46
CA THR A 17 -25.05 27.90 -18.37
C THR A 17 -23.85 27.03 -18.77
N VAL A 18 -22.70 27.65 -19.07
CA VAL A 18 -21.45 26.92 -19.34
C VAL A 18 -20.99 26.13 -18.09
N SER A 19 -21.04 26.77 -16.92
CA SER A 19 -20.70 26.09 -15.66
C SER A 19 -21.61 24.89 -15.38
N ARG A 20 -22.90 25.02 -15.63
CA ARG A 20 -23.87 23.90 -15.49
C ARG A 20 -23.58 22.78 -16.48
N TYR A 21 -23.23 23.11 -17.73
CA TYR A 21 -22.81 22.15 -18.75
C TYR A 21 -21.56 21.36 -18.30
N LEU A 22 -20.52 22.06 -17.89
CA LEU A 22 -19.26 21.46 -17.46
C LEU A 22 -19.40 20.55 -16.20
N ASN A 23 -20.37 20.87 -15.35
CA ASN A 23 -20.62 20.13 -14.11
C ASN A 23 -21.80 19.15 -14.21
N ASN A 24 -22.38 18.96 -15.39
CA ASN A 24 -23.53 18.09 -15.63
C ASN A 24 -24.73 18.38 -14.68
N ARG A 25 -24.98 19.66 -14.36
CA ARG A 25 -26.03 20.10 -13.42
C ARG A 25 -27.22 20.73 -14.12
N GLY A 26 -28.41 20.27 -13.79
CA GLY A 26 -29.68 20.76 -14.26
C GLY A 26 -29.92 20.50 -15.75
N TYR A 27 -31.12 20.89 -16.22
CA TYR A 27 -31.50 20.71 -17.61
C TYR A 27 -30.83 21.75 -18.51
N ILE A 28 -30.22 21.28 -19.61
CA ILE A 28 -29.68 22.10 -20.70
C ILE A 28 -30.15 21.47 -22.02
N SER A 29 -30.80 22.22 -22.89
CA SER A 29 -31.28 21.71 -24.18
C SER A 29 -30.13 21.17 -25.04
N GLN A 30 -30.42 20.19 -25.89
CA GLN A 30 -29.43 19.58 -26.78
C GLN A 30 -28.71 20.60 -27.64
N MET A 31 -29.45 21.54 -28.22
CA MET A 31 -28.88 22.62 -29.03
C MET A 31 -27.92 23.50 -28.24
N THR A 32 -28.22 23.79 -26.97
CA THR A 32 -27.32 24.58 -26.12
C THR A 32 -26.06 23.78 -25.73
N ARG A 33 -26.19 22.47 -25.51
CA ARG A 33 -25.03 21.58 -25.26
C ARG A 33 -24.09 21.57 -26.45
N GLU A 34 -24.62 21.49 -27.68
CA GLU A 34 -23.82 21.48 -28.91
C GLU A 34 -23.09 22.80 -29.11
N LYS A 35 -23.75 23.94 -28.87
CA LYS A 35 -23.10 25.26 -28.93
C LYS A 35 -21.94 25.40 -27.96
N ILE A 36 -22.12 24.96 -26.71
CA ILE A 36 -21.07 25.03 -25.70
C ILE A 36 -19.94 24.07 -26.05
N HIS A 37 -20.25 22.84 -26.49
CA HIS A 37 -19.26 21.86 -26.91
C HIS A 37 -18.39 22.38 -28.07
N ASN A 38 -19.01 22.96 -29.08
CA ASN A 38 -18.32 23.59 -30.20
C ASN A 38 -17.42 24.75 -29.74
N ALA A 39 -17.93 25.62 -28.85
CA ALA A 39 -17.15 26.74 -28.31
C ALA A 39 -15.90 26.24 -27.53
N ILE A 40 -16.02 25.18 -26.73
CA ILE A 40 -14.91 24.57 -26.00
C ILE A 40 -13.85 24.07 -26.98
N ASN A 41 -14.26 23.37 -28.05
CA ASN A 41 -13.34 22.79 -29.03
C ASN A 41 -12.64 23.89 -29.86
N VAL A 42 -13.38 24.89 -30.35
CA VAL A 42 -12.80 25.98 -31.16
C VAL A 42 -11.83 26.81 -30.32
N LEU A 43 -12.19 27.13 -29.10
CA LEU A 43 -11.37 27.93 -28.20
C LEU A 43 -10.30 27.13 -27.47
N GLN A 44 -10.25 25.83 -27.67
CA GLN A 44 -9.37 24.89 -26.94
C GLN A 44 -9.41 25.15 -25.41
N TYR A 45 -10.61 25.35 -24.90
CA TYR A 45 -10.81 25.67 -23.49
C TYR A 45 -10.65 24.43 -22.64
N HIS A 46 -9.68 24.46 -21.74
CA HIS A 46 -9.52 23.46 -20.71
C HIS A 46 -10.10 23.99 -19.39
N PRO A 47 -11.12 23.32 -18.82
CA PRO A 47 -11.70 23.72 -17.53
C PRO A 47 -10.62 23.79 -16.46
N ASN A 48 -10.50 24.94 -15.81
CA ASN A 48 -9.56 25.10 -14.71
C ASN A 48 -10.08 24.32 -13.47
N GLN A 49 -9.38 23.27 -13.08
CA GLN A 49 -9.74 22.45 -11.93
C GLN A 49 -9.71 23.24 -10.61
N ILE A 50 -8.80 24.22 -10.48
CA ILE A 50 -8.72 25.09 -9.30
C ILE A 50 -10.00 25.93 -9.18
N ALA A 51 -10.49 26.52 -10.27
CA ALA A 51 -11.74 27.25 -10.26
C ALA A 51 -12.94 26.33 -9.95
N ARG A 52 -12.89 25.07 -10.38
CA ARG A 52 -13.93 24.07 -10.13
C ARG A 52 -13.95 23.62 -8.67
N SER A 53 -12.79 23.44 -8.05
CA SER A 53 -12.67 23.06 -6.64
C SER A 53 -13.21 24.14 -5.69
N LEU A 54 -13.10 25.42 -6.05
CA LEU A 54 -13.69 26.53 -5.28
C LEU A 54 -15.23 26.47 -5.22
N TYR A 55 -15.89 25.93 -6.25
CA TYR A 55 -17.35 25.78 -6.28
C TYR A 55 -17.85 24.47 -5.67
N SER A 56 -17.05 23.39 -5.77
CA SER A 56 -17.42 22.06 -5.27
C SER A 56 -16.97 21.81 -3.85
N SER A 57 -16.09 22.65 -3.29
CA SER A 57 -15.37 22.43 -2.04
C SER A 57 -14.58 21.09 -2.05
N ARG A 58 -14.25 20.60 -3.24
CA ARG A 58 -13.49 19.35 -3.46
C ARG A 58 -12.46 19.55 -4.56
N THR A 59 -11.27 18.99 -4.31
CA THR A 59 -10.18 19.00 -5.29
C THR A 59 -10.16 17.75 -6.15
N ASN A 60 -10.82 16.67 -5.72
CA ASN A 60 -10.73 15.31 -6.25
C ASN A 60 -9.27 14.79 -6.26
N LEU A 61 -8.47 15.24 -5.28
CA LEU A 61 -7.12 14.78 -5.06
C LEU A 61 -7.06 13.97 -3.77
N VAL A 62 -6.33 12.86 -3.79
CA VAL A 62 -6.01 12.05 -2.63
C VAL A 62 -4.51 11.88 -2.53
N GLY A 63 -3.94 12.11 -1.36
CA GLY A 63 -2.54 11.81 -1.06
C GLY A 63 -2.34 10.32 -0.77
N LEU A 64 -1.31 9.71 -1.33
CA LEU A 64 -0.81 8.40 -0.91
C LEU A 64 0.62 8.57 -0.39
N VAL A 65 0.82 8.33 0.90
CA VAL A 65 2.12 8.50 1.57
C VAL A 65 2.68 7.11 1.89
N ILE A 66 3.80 6.76 1.28
CA ILE A 66 4.47 5.46 1.43
C ILE A 66 5.96 5.63 1.73
N PRO A 67 6.62 4.61 2.32
CA PRO A 67 8.04 4.71 2.67
C PRO A 67 8.96 4.66 1.45
N ASP A 68 8.72 3.73 0.51
CA ASP A 68 9.53 3.57 -0.70
C ASP A 68 8.75 2.92 -1.83
N VAL A 69 8.59 3.62 -2.96
CA VAL A 69 7.87 3.12 -4.14
C VAL A 69 8.64 2.00 -4.87
N THR A 70 9.94 1.86 -4.65
CA THR A 70 10.74 0.80 -5.28
C THR A 70 10.50 -0.58 -4.66
N GLN A 71 9.92 -0.62 -3.45
CA GLN A 71 9.55 -1.88 -2.81
C GLN A 71 8.34 -2.52 -3.50
N PRO A 72 8.41 -3.79 -3.90
CA PRO A 72 7.35 -4.45 -4.68
C PRO A 72 5.99 -4.47 -3.98
N PHE A 73 5.95 -4.55 -2.65
CA PHE A 73 4.72 -4.43 -1.87
C PHE A 73 4.07 -3.05 -2.09
N PHE A 74 4.83 -1.96 -1.87
CA PHE A 74 4.29 -0.61 -1.97
C PHE A 74 3.98 -0.22 -3.41
N SER A 75 4.78 -0.63 -4.40
CA SER A 75 4.49 -0.37 -5.81
C SER A 75 3.23 -1.08 -6.29
N THR A 76 3.04 -2.34 -5.88
CA THR A 76 1.82 -3.10 -6.20
C THR A 76 0.58 -2.49 -5.54
N MET A 77 0.70 -2.08 -4.27
CA MET A 77 -0.38 -1.43 -3.55
C MET A 77 -0.73 -0.07 -4.15
N THR A 78 0.30 0.73 -4.53
CA THR A 78 0.13 2.02 -5.21
C THR A 78 -0.70 1.88 -6.49
N ALA A 79 -0.37 0.90 -7.33
CA ALA A 79 -1.12 0.63 -8.56
C ALA A 79 -2.58 0.24 -8.28
N CYS A 80 -2.81 -0.58 -7.24
CA CYS A 80 -4.17 -0.98 -6.86
C CYS A 80 -5.00 0.18 -6.27
N ILE A 81 -4.39 1.06 -5.49
CA ILE A 81 -5.05 2.24 -4.92
C ILE A 81 -5.38 3.25 -6.03
N GLU A 82 -4.44 3.49 -6.95
CA GLU A 82 -4.65 4.38 -8.09
C GLU A 82 -5.85 3.94 -8.93
N ASP A 83 -5.93 2.65 -9.31
CA ASP A 83 -7.07 2.09 -10.05
C ASP A 83 -8.40 2.31 -9.31
N GLN A 84 -8.43 2.15 -7.99
CA GLN A 84 -9.65 2.37 -7.20
C GLN A 84 -10.03 3.84 -7.09
N LEU A 85 -9.07 4.74 -6.97
CA LEU A 85 -9.28 6.18 -6.93
C LEU A 85 -9.77 6.72 -8.29
N ASP A 86 -9.14 6.28 -9.39
CA ASP A 86 -9.55 6.66 -10.76
C ASP A 86 -11.00 6.28 -11.05
N ARG A 87 -11.42 5.07 -10.68
CA ARG A 87 -12.84 4.62 -10.78
C ARG A 87 -13.82 5.49 -9.99
N LYS A 88 -13.34 6.22 -8.98
CA LYS A 88 -14.13 7.17 -8.20
C LYS A 88 -14.01 8.61 -8.70
N GLY A 89 -13.23 8.85 -9.76
CA GLY A 89 -12.98 10.18 -10.33
C GLY A 89 -11.98 11.02 -9.53
N TYR A 90 -11.17 10.37 -8.68
CA TYR A 90 -10.08 10.99 -7.93
C TYR A 90 -8.74 10.78 -8.63
N LYS A 91 -7.82 11.72 -8.42
CA LYS A 91 -6.42 11.60 -8.84
C LYS A 91 -5.54 11.46 -7.60
N MET A 92 -4.47 10.68 -7.73
CA MET A 92 -3.55 10.39 -6.65
C MET A 92 -2.32 11.30 -6.72
N ILE A 93 -1.89 11.82 -5.56
CA ILE A 93 -0.58 12.44 -5.35
C ILE A 93 0.25 11.43 -4.57
N LEU A 94 1.26 10.85 -5.24
CA LEU A 94 2.19 9.91 -4.59
C LEU A 94 3.28 10.68 -3.85
N CYS A 95 3.42 10.39 -2.56
CA CYS A 95 4.42 10.94 -1.65
C CYS A 95 5.34 9.81 -1.18
N ASP A 96 6.48 9.65 -1.84
CA ASP A 96 7.51 8.71 -1.48
C ASP A 96 8.46 9.35 -0.46
N THR A 97 8.40 8.89 0.79
CA THR A 97 9.11 9.53 1.91
C THR A 97 10.60 9.17 1.96
N LYS A 98 11.03 8.11 1.27
CA LYS A 98 12.40 7.59 1.34
C LYS A 98 12.87 7.46 2.80
N ASP A 99 11.97 6.98 3.65
CA ASP A 99 12.21 6.69 5.07
C ASP A 99 12.58 7.89 5.95
N SER A 100 12.26 9.09 5.48
CA SER A 100 12.54 10.33 6.20
C SER A 100 11.29 10.93 6.83
N SER A 101 11.21 10.95 8.17
CA SER A 101 10.12 11.62 8.90
C SER A 101 10.03 13.11 8.55
N SER A 102 11.17 13.77 8.31
CA SER A 102 11.16 15.18 7.90
C SER A 102 10.56 15.38 6.52
N LYS A 103 10.79 14.44 5.60
CA LYS A 103 10.21 14.46 4.26
C LYS A 103 8.72 14.14 4.29
N GLU A 104 8.32 13.19 5.12
CA GLU A 104 6.91 12.89 5.34
C GLU A 104 6.15 14.10 5.86
N LYS A 105 6.69 14.80 6.87
CA LYS A 105 6.09 16.02 7.39
C LYS A 105 5.89 17.08 6.31
N LYS A 106 6.91 17.34 5.49
CA LYS A 106 6.80 18.28 4.35
C LYS A 106 5.74 17.86 3.34
N TYR A 107 5.60 16.57 3.07
CA TYR A 107 4.54 16.08 2.18
C TYR A 107 3.15 16.26 2.79
N LEU A 108 2.98 16.00 4.09
CA LEU A 108 1.71 16.22 4.76
C LEU A 108 1.32 17.71 4.77
N GLU A 109 2.28 18.61 5.00
CA GLU A 109 2.09 20.05 4.88
C GLU A 109 1.66 20.42 3.43
N MET A 110 2.39 19.96 2.43
CA MET A 110 2.07 20.18 1.01
C MET A 110 0.68 19.65 0.63
N LEU A 111 0.29 18.47 1.11
CA LEU A 111 -1.05 17.90 0.87
C LEU A 111 -2.16 18.76 1.49
N GLN A 112 -1.94 19.30 2.70
CA GLN A 112 -2.87 20.23 3.33
C GLN A 112 -2.97 21.56 2.59
N GLU A 113 -1.86 22.15 2.15
CA GLU A 113 -1.83 23.39 1.34
C GLU A 113 -2.57 23.20 0.02
N ASN A 114 -2.46 22.04 -0.61
CA ASN A 114 -3.18 21.67 -1.83
C ASN A 114 -4.64 21.25 -1.56
N LYS A 115 -5.09 21.26 -0.30
CA LYS A 115 -6.45 20.92 0.12
C LYS A 115 -6.91 19.59 -0.47
N VAL A 116 -6.07 18.55 -0.36
CA VAL A 116 -6.48 17.21 -0.78
C VAL A 116 -7.73 16.78 -0.01
N ASP A 117 -8.61 16.02 -0.64
CA ASP A 117 -9.86 15.61 -0.03
C ASP A 117 -9.67 14.51 1.00
N GLY A 118 -8.54 13.75 0.92
CA GLY A 118 -8.18 12.72 1.87
C GLY A 118 -6.77 12.19 1.66
N ILE A 119 -6.28 11.38 2.61
CA ILE A 119 -4.92 10.83 2.61
C ILE A 119 -4.96 9.35 3.00
N ILE A 120 -4.23 8.50 2.26
CA ILE A 120 -3.92 7.12 2.65
C ILE A 120 -2.45 7.08 3.07
N ILE A 121 -2.17 6.51 4.24
CA ILE A 121 -0.83 6.51 4.84
C ILE A 121 -0.38 5.09 5.13
N GLY A 122 0.70 4.65 4.46
CA GLY A 122 1.41 3.39 4.69
C GLY A 122 2.89 3.58 5.07
N SER A 123 3.31 4.82 5.37
CA SER A 123 4.68 5.13 5.80
C SER A 123 4.98 4.68 7.23
N HIS A 124 6.27 4.57 7.60
CA HIS A 124 6.72 4.03 8.88
C HIS A 124 7.36 5.07 9.83
N SER A 125 7.08 6.36 9.65
CA SER A 125 7.61 7.40 10.55
C SER A 125 7.01 7.30 11.95
N ILE A 126 7.81 7.47 12.99
CA ILE A 126 7.39 7.31 14.40
C ILE A 126 7.13 8.64 15.11
N ASP A 127 7.59 9.77 14.54
CA ASP A 127 7.61 11.08 15.21
C ASP A 127 6.58 12.07 14.59
N ILE A 128 5.50 11.57 13.99
CA ILE A 128 4.49 12.41 13.35
C ILE A 128 3.18 12.37 14.13
N ARG A 129 2.61 13.56 14.38
CA ARG A 129 1.27 13.72 14.92
C ARG A 129 0.26 13.87 13.79
N TYR A 130 -0.52 12.84 13.56
CA TYR A 130 -1.53 12.85 12.51
C TYR A 130 -2.81 13.57 12.92
N SER A 131 -3.01 13.85 14.22
CA SER A 131 -4.13 14.67 14.74
C SER A 131 -4.15 16.11 14.21
N ASP A 132 -2.98 16.61 13.77
CA ASP A 132 -2.85 17.99 13.28
C ASP A 132 -3.26 18.12 11.79
N ILE A 133 -3.65 17.01 11.17
CA ILE A 133 -4.06 16.94 9.76
C ILE A 133 -5.57 17.05 9.66
N SER A 134 -6.05 18.06 8.95
CA SER A 134 -7.49 18.31 8.78
C SER A 134 -8.19 17.41 7.76
N ALA A 135 -7.44 16.87 6.80
CA ALA A 135 -7.98 15.95 5.80
C ALA A 135 -8.26 14.57 6.42
N PRO A 136 -9.33 13.87 6.01
CA PRO A 136 -9.57 12.49 6.41
C PRO A 136 -8.40 11.57 6.09
N ILE A 137 -8.04 10.70 7.05
CA ILE A 137 -6.94 9.75 6.90
C ILE A 137 -7.45 8.32 7.02
N VAL A 138 -6.89 7.43 6.18
CA VAL A 138 -6.96 5.97 6.33
C VAL A 138 -5.54 5.44 6.43
N ALA A 139 -5.26 4.65 7.45
CA ALA A 139 -3.99 3.98 7.63
C ALA A 139 -3.97 2.65 6.86
N LEU A 140 -2.87 2.38 6.15
CA LEU A 140 -2.64 1.13 5.45
C LEU A 140 -1.56 0.33 6.17
N ASP A 141 -1.95 -0.80 6.72
CA ASP A 141 -1.10 -1.73 7.46
C ASP A 141 -0.28 -1.09 8.61
N ARG A 142 -0.87 -0.07 9.24
CA ARG A 142 -0.24 0.69 10.31
C ARG A 142 -1.25 1.27 11.30
N ASN A 143 -0.90 1.32 12.58
CA ASN A 143 -1.65 2.02 13.62
C ASN A 143 -1.08 3.43 13.80
N LEU A 144 -1.81 4.46 13.35
CA LEU A 144 -1.41 5.87 13.44
C LEU A 144 -1.94 6.55 14.71
N ALA A 145 -3.23 6.37 14.97
CA ALA A 145 -3.94 6.84 16.17
C ALA A 145 -5.21 6.00 16.37
N ASP A 146 -5.81 6.07 17.56
CA ASP A 146 -6.96 5.24 17.92
C ASP A 146 -8.24 5.59 17.15
N ASP A 147 -8.34 6.79 16.60
CA ASP A 147 -9.48 7.32 15.83
C ASP A 147 -9.29 7.24 14.31
N ILE A 148 -8.11 6.79 13.83
CA ILE A 148 -7.83 6.66 12.40
C ILE A 148 -8.10 5.22 11.95
N PRO A 149 -9.00 5.00 10.96
CA PRO A 149 -9.28 3.67 10.44
C PRO A 149 -8.03 3.00 9.85
N VAL A 150 -7.85 1.73 10.17
CA VAL A 150 -6.74 0.90 9.68
C VAL A 150 -7.28 -0.19 8.76
N VAL A 151 -6.68 -0.33 7.59
CA VAL A 151 -6.94 -1.44 6.66
C VAL A 151 -5.68 -2.28 6.56
N SER A 152 -5.77 -3.56 6.89
CA SER A 152 -4.63 -4.48 6.90
C SER A 152 -5.00 -5.87 6.41
N ALA A 153 -3.98 -6.65 6.02
CA ALA A 153 -4.14 -8.07 5.81
C ALA A 153 -4.32 -8.82 7.14
N ASN A 154 -4.90 -10.02 7.09
CA ASN A 154 -4.95 -10.93 8.23
C ASN A 154 -3.58 -11.57 8.45
N HIS A 155 -2.70 -10.79 9.10
CA HIS A 155 -1.32 -11.20 9.33
C HIS A 155 -1.22 -12.40 10.28
N GLU A 156 -2.12 -12.53 11.25
CA GLU A 156 -2.15 -13.68 12.13
C GLU A 156 -2.42 -14.96 11.34
N GLN A 157 -3.44 -14.95 10.47
CA GLN A 157 -3.73 -16.05 9.56
C GLN A 157 -2.51 -16.37 8.67
N GLY A 158 -1.87 -15.33 8.11
CA GLY A 158 -0.69 -15.50 7.25
C GLY A 158 0.49 -16.15 7.98
N GLY A 159 0.75 -15.76 9.23
CA GLY A 159 1.78 -16.36 10.07
C GLY A 159 1.50 -17.86 10.36
N ARG A 160 0.25 -18.22 10.66
CA ARG A 160 -0.17 -19.62 10.86
C ARG A 160 -0.03 -20.45 9.59
N ILE A 161 -0.44 -19.90 8.43
CA ILE A 161 -0.29 -20.61 7.14
C ILE A 161 1.18 -20.83 6.82
N ALA A 162 2.04 -19.80 6.99
CA ALA A 162 3.48 -19.97 6.81
C ALA A 162 4.03 -21.04 7.72
N ALA A 163 3.70 -21.02 9.02
CA ALA A 163 4.15 -22.02 9.99
C ALA A 163 3.84 -23.46 9.57
N GLN A 164 2.64 -23.70 9.03
CA GLN A 164 2.26 -25.03 8.55
C GLN A 164 3.17 -25.53 7.41
N ALA A 165 3.72 -24.65 6.58
CA ALA A 165 4.66 -25.06 5.54
C ALA A 165 5.96 -25.61 6.14
N PHE A 166 6.52 -24.93 7.15
CA PHE A 166 7.73 -25.39 7.85
C PHE A 166 7.51 -26.70 8.64
N ILE A 167 6.34 -26.83 9.28
CA ILE A 167 5.98 -28.05 10.01
C ILE A 167 5.87 -29.23 9.03
N ARG A 168 5.18 -29.06 7.90
CA ARG A 168 5.04 -30.13 6.89
C ARG A 168 6.38 -30.50 6.25
N HIS A 169 7.25 -29.50 6.03
CA HIS A 169 8.60 -29.74 5.51
C HIS A 169 9.50 -30.48 6.51
N GLY A 170 9.12 -30.50 7.78
CA GLY A 170 9.86 -31.17 8.84
C GLY A 170 11.02 -30.37 9.41
N CYS A 171 11.00 -29.05 9.25
CA CYS A 171 12.00 -28.16 9.80
C CYS A 171 12.17 -28.34 11.31
N LYS A 172 13.40 -28.17 11.78
CA LYS A 172 13.79 -28.30 13.21
C LYS A 172 14.30 -26.98 13.77
N LYS A 173 14.94 -26.16 12.95
CA LYS A 173 15.57 -24.93 13.37
C LYS A 173 15.33 -23.85 12.33
N VAL A 174 14.44 -22.93 12.65
CA VAL A 174 14.02 -21.88 11.74
C VAL A 174 14.40 -20.49 12.26
N ILE A 175 14.47 -19.51 11.36
CA ILE A 175 14.59 -18.11 11.71
C ILE A 175 13.50 -17.30 11.00
N GLN A 176 12.93 -16.32 11.71
CA GLN A 176 12.08 -15.31 11.12
C GLN A 176 12.77 -13.95 11.11
N LEU A 177 12.68 -13.23 9.99
CA LEU A 177 13.20 -11.87 9.87
C LEU A 177 12.05 -10.90 10.01
N VAL A 178 12.12 -10.07 11.03
CA VAL A 178 11.06 -9.12 11.40
C VAL A 178 11.50 -7.70 11.08
N GLY A 179 10.56 -6.84 10.72
CA GLY A 179 10.83 -5.39 10.60
C GLY A 179 11.10 -4.77 11.97
N TYR A 180 11.44 -3.48 11.98
CA TYR A 180 11.76 -2.73 13.19
C TYR A 180 10.57 -2.70 14.16
N THR A 181 10.73 -3.34 15.33
CA THR A 181 9.62 -3.67 16.24
C THR A 181 9.03 -2.47 16.99
N LYS A 182 9.75 -1.32 17.02
CA LYS A 182 9.20 -0.10 17.65
C LYS A 182 8.12 0.58 16.78
N VAL A 183 8.03 0.23 15.50
CA VAL A 183 6.92 0.68 14.64
C VAL A 183 5.70 -0.19 14.91
N ARG A 184 4.61 0.42 15.41
CA ARG A 184 3.36 -0.31 15.67
C ARG A 184 2.63 -0.61 14.37
N THR A 185 2.78 -1.83 13.85
CA THR A 185 2.12 -2.31 12.65
C THR A 185 1.32 -3.58 12.92
N PRO A 186 0.18 -3.79 12.23
CA PRO A 186 -0.53 -5.06 12.25
C PRO A 186 0.35 -6.24 11.78
N SER A 187 1.34 -5.98 10.93
CA SER A 187 2.24 -7.00 10.36
C SER A 187 3.05 -7.78 11.40
N GLY A 188 3.28 -7.21 12.59
CA GLY A 188 3.91 -7.93 13.71
C GLY A 188 3.15 -9.19 14.14
N LYS A 189 1.83 -9.25 13.93
CA LYS A 189 0.98 -10.39 14.28
C LYS A 189 1.39 -11.68 13.53
N ARG A 190 1.91 -11.58 12.30
CA ARG A 190 2.37 -12.76 11.55
C ARG A 190 3.55 -13.45 12.23
N HIS A 191 4.45 -12.66 12.78
CA HIS A 191 5.65 -13.16 13.45
C HIS A 191 5.31 -13.78 14.83
N ALA A 192 4.39 -13.17 15.56
CA ALA A 192 3.88 -13.73 16.81
C ALA A 192 3.19 -15.09 16.55
N ALA A 193 2.26 -15.14 15.59
CA ALA A 193 1.53 -16.35 15.25
C ALA A 193 2.46 -17.46 14.70
N PHE A 194 3.45 -17.11 13.88
CA PHE A 194 4.46 -18.04 13.40
C PHE A 194 5.28 -18.62 14.55
N GLY A 195 5.82 -17.79 15.44
CA GLY A 195 6.62 -18.22 16.58
C GLY A 195 5.82 -19.10 17.55
N GLU A 196 4.55 -18.78 17.82
CA GLU A 196 3.66 -19.62 18.62
C GLU A 196 3.49 -21.02 18.04
N GLU A 197 3.27 -21.13 16.71
CA GLU A 197 3.14 -22.43 16.05
C GLU A 197 4.46 -23.22 16.08
N MET A 198 5.60 -22.57 15.86
CA MET A 198 6.91 -23.23 15.99
C MET A 198 7.12 -23.79 17.39
N MET A 199 6.83 -23.00 18.42
CA MET A 199 6.95 -23.43 19.82
C MET A 199 6.04 -24.63 20.14
N LYS A 200 4.77 -24.62 19.68
CA LYS A 200 3.81 -25.72 19.88
C LYS A 200 4.32 -27.05 19.29
N HIS A 201 5.10 -26.98 18.21
CA HIS A 201 5.62 -28.16 17.51
C HIS A 201 7.06 -28.50 17.88
N GLY A 202 7.62 -27.83 18.90
CA GLY A 202 8.99 -28.08 19.36
C GLY A 202 10.08 -27.69 18.36
N ILE A 203 9.78 -26.79 17.42
CA ILE A 203 10.71 -26.28 16.43
C ILE A 203 11.44 -25.06 17.01
N ALA A 204 12.78 -25.09 17.00
CA ALA A 204 13.57 -23.94 17.44
C ALA A 204 13.38 -22.76 16.50
N CYS A 205 12.91 -21.62 17.02
CA CYS A 205 12.62 -20.43 16.22
C CYS A 205 13.44 -19.25 16.71
N HIS A 206 14.38 -18.81 15.89
CA HIS A 206 15.13 -17.58 16.12
C HIS A 206 14.39 -16.38 15.49
N THR A 207 14.68 -15.19 16.00
CA THR A 207 14.17 -13.92 15.42
C THR A 207 15.35 -12.99 15.15
N TYR A 208 15.39 -12.43 13.94
CA TYR A 208 16.33 -11.39 13.56
C TYR A 208 15.56 -10.13 13.19
N GLU A 209 15.87 -9.02 13.88
CA GLU A 209 15.25 -7.73 13.65
C GLU A 209 16.03 -6.93 12.60
N LEU A 210 15.35 -6.48 11.55
CA LEU A 210 15.88 -5.58 10.54
C LEU A 210 15.91 -4.14 11.08
N GLY A 211 16.79 -3.31 10.52
CA GLY A 211 16.82 -1.88 10.82
C GLY A 211 15.53 -1.15 10.44
N LEU A 212 15.32 0.02 11.03
CA LEU A 212 14.19 0.89 10.66
C LEU A 212 14.31 1.23 9.17
N ASN A 213 13.21 0.96 8.43
CA ASN A 213 13.12 1.28 7.00
C ASN A 213 14.30 0.75 6.16
N GLN A 214 14.83 -0.40 6.52
CA GLN A 214 15.86 -1.08 5.76
C GLN A 214 15.20 -1.75 4.55
N PHE A 215 15.13 -1.05 3.41
CA PHE A 215 14.47 -1.51 2.17
C PHE A 215 15.44 -1.73 1.01
N ASP A 216 16.72 -1.48 1.19
CA ASP A 216 17.73 -1.70 0.17
C ASP A 216 18.07 -3.19 0.01
N PHE A 217 18.07 -3.69 -1.23
CA PHE A 217 18.28 -5.11 -1.51
C PHE A 217 19.71 -5.56 -1.17
N ASP A 218 20.71 -4.70 -1.37
CA ASP A 218 22.09 -5.05 -1.04
C ASP A 218 22.27 -5.22 0.48
N SER A 219 21.61 -4.39 1.28
CA SER A 219 21.58 -4.56 2.74
C SER A 219 20.90 -5.87 3.17
N TYR A 220 19.91 -6.36 2.41
CA TYR A 220 19.33 -7.68 2.66
C TYR A 220 20.28 -8.82 2.33
N LEU A 221 21.15 -8.65 1.33
CA LEU A 221 22.20 -9.62 1.03
C LEU A 221 23.21 -9.71 2.18
N ASP A 222 23.60 -8.58 2.78
CA ASP A 222 24.49 -8.54 3.94
C ASP A 222 23.82 -9.24 5.16
N VAL A 223 22.53 -8.98 5.40
CA VAL A 223 21.76 -9.68 6.45
C VAL A 223 21.71 -11.18 6.17
N ALA A 224 21.51 -11.58 4.93
CA ALA A 224 21.49 -13.01 4.56
C ALA A 224 22.83 -13.69 4.86
N ASP A 225 23.95 -13.02 4.53
CA ASP A 225 25.29 -13.52 4.85
C ASP A 225 25.49 -13.67 6.38
N VAL A 226 25.13 -12.65 7.16
CA VAL A 226 25.20 -12.70 8.64
C VAL A 226 24.39 -13.86 9.20
N ILE A 227 23.17 -14.11 8.69
CA ILE A 227 22.30 -15.16 9.18
C ILE A 227 22.86 -16.54 8.83
N LEU A 228 23.27 -16.76 7.60
CA LEU A 228 23.81 -18.06 7.16
C LEU A 228 25.15 -18.38 7.82
N ASP A 229 25.97 -17.39 8.17
CA ASP A 229 27.22 -17.59 8.91
C ASP A 229 26.96 -17.88 10.39
N ARG A 230 26.01 -17.16 11.00
CA ARG A 230 25.72 -17.28 12.42
C ARG A 230 24.94 -18.54 12.78
N TYR A 231 24.14 -19.04 11.85
CA TYR A 231 23.25 -20.18 12.05
C TYR A 231 23.42 -21.20 10.90
N PRO A 232 24.55 -21.89 10.82
CA PRO A 232 24.84 -22.78 9.68
C PRO A 232 23.97 -24.06 9.67
N ASP A 233 23.22 -24.32 10.72
CA ASP A 233 22.32 -25.46 10.90
C ASP A 233 20.83 -25.08 10.75
N LEU A 234 20.52 -23.89 10.20
CA LEU A 234 19.15 -23.52 9.84
C LEU A 234 18.63 -24.41 8.70
N ASP A 235 17.39 -24.87 8.84
CA ASP A 235 16.64 -25.57 7.80
C ASP A 235 15.41 -24.79 7.31
N GLY A 236 15.15 -23.59 7.88
CA GLY A 236 14.05 -22.74 7.43
C GLY A 236 14.22 -21.26 7.70
N VAL A 237 13.77 -20.42 6.75
CA VAL A 237 13.76 -18.94 6.84
C VAL A 237 12.41 -18.40 6.44
N PHE A 238 11.77 -17.61 7.30
CA PHE A 238 10.54 -16.89 7.08
C PHE A 238 10.77 -15.37 7.06
N ALA A 239 10.45 -14.70 5.96
CA ALA A 239 10.67 -13.27 5.80
C ALA A 239 9.71 -12.62 4.79
N ALA A 240 9.68 -11.28 4.68
CA ALA A 240 9.09 -10.60 3.53
C ALA A 240 9.77 -11.02 2.22
N ASP A 241 9.04 -11.02 1.09
CA ASP A 241 9.51 -11.57 -0.19
C ASP A 241 10.92 -11.10 -0.59
N MET A 242 11.20 -9.79 -0.51
CA MET A 242 12.51 -9.25 -0.89
C MET A 242 13.65 -9.75 -0.02
N VAL A 243 13.41 -9.88 1.29
CA VAL A 243 14.39 -10.43 2.23
C VAL A 243 14.56 -11.93 2.01
N ALA A 244 13.46 -12.65 1.79
CA ALA A 244 13.49 -14.09 1.47
C ALA A 244 14.28 -14.35 0.19
N LEU A 245 14.09 -13.54 -0.86
CA LEU A 245 14.85 -13.65 -2.11
C LEU A 245 16.35 -13.37 -1.92
N ALA A 246 16.73 -12.44 -1.06
CA ALA A 246 18.13 -12.21 -0.72
C ALA A 246 18.76 -13.41 -0.02
N VAL A 247 18.04 -13.99 0.95
CA VAL A 247 18.48 -15.24 1.63
C VAL A 247 18.59 -16.38 0.61
N GLN A 248 17.58 -16.58 -0.22
CA GLN A 248 17.59 -17.61 -1.28
C GLN A 248 18.80 -17.46 -2.20
N LYS A 249 19.07 -16.23 -2.67
CA LYS A 249 20.24 -15.93 -3.52
C LYS A 249 21.55 -16.29 -2.85
N ARG A 250 21.76 -15.92 -1.58
CA ARG A 250 22.98 -16.22 -0.84
C ARG A 250 23.12 -17.72 -0.53
N ALA A 251 22.03 -18.39 -0.14
CA ALA A 251 22.02 -19.82 0.10
C ALA A 251 22.44 -20.61 -1.15
N LEU A 252 21.84 -20.31 -2.30
CA LEU A 252 22.19 -20.94 -3.58
C LEU A 252 23.65 -20.66 -3.98
N THR A 253 24.16 -19.45 -3.77
CA THR A 253 25.56 -19.10 -4.04
C THR A 253 26.54 -19.90 -3.17
N ARG A 254 26.11 -20.30 -1.96
CA ARG A 254 26.88 -21.13 -1.03
C ARG A 254 26.71 -22.63 -1.30
N GLY A 255 25.96 -23.02 -2.32
CA GLY A 255 25.73 -24.39 -2.74
C GLY A 255 24.63 -25.13 -1.98
N LEU A 256 23.82 -24.43 -1.18
CA LEU A 256 22.65 -25.02 -0.54
C LEU A 256 21.53 -25.28 -1.54
N SER A 257 20.86 -26.43 -1.40
CA SER A 257 19.70 -26.78 -2.22
C SER A 257 18.42 -26.23 -1.58
N ILE A 258 17.59 -25.55 -2.37
CA ILE A 258 16.30 -25.02 -1.93
C ILE A 258 15.17 -25.80 -2.63
N PRO A 259 14.19 -26.37 -1.91
CA PRO A 259 14.00 -26.27 -0.45
C PRO A 259 14.69 -27.36 0.38
N ALA A 260 15.48 -28.29 -0.22
CA ALA A 260 15.92 -29.51 0.44
C ALA A 260 16.82 -29.27 1.67
N ASP A 261 17.80 -28.35 1.56
CA ASP A 261 18.69 -28.01 2.66
C ASP A 261 18.17 -26.84 3.48
N LEU A 262 17.43 -25.92 2.83
CA LEU A 262 16.88 -24.72 3.44
C LEU A 262 15.54 -24.35 2.82
N LEU A 263 14.45 -24.46 3.59
CA LEU A 263 13.15 -23.94 3.18
C LEU A 263 13.14 -22.41 3.34
N VAL A 264 13.04 -21.67 2.24
CA VAL A 264 12.84 -20.22 2.26
C VAL A 264 11.39 -19.92 1.93
N PHE A 265 10.70 -19.19 2.82
CA PHE A 265 9.29 -18.86 2.66
C PHE A 265 9.07 -17.36 2.79
N GLY A 266 8.40 -16.78 1.78
CA GLY A 266 8.13 -15.35 1.65
C GLY A 266 6.85 -14.88 2.35
N TYR A 267 6.68 -13.58 2.37
CA TYR A 267 5.45 -12.89 2.74
C TYR A 267 5.32 -11.65 1.88
N ASP A 268 4.17 -11.32 1.42
CA ASP A 268 3.63 -10.22 0.64
C ASP A 268 2.96 -10.73 -0.65
N GLY A 269 3.56 -11.67 -1.38
CA GLY A 269 3.01 -12.23 -2.62
C GLY A 269 2.83 -11.16 -3.70
N SER A 270 3.77 -10.18 -3.76
CA SER A 270 3.84 -9.23 -4.85
C SER A 270 4.30 -9.92 -6.14
N PHE A 271 4.36 -9.20 -7.26
CA PHE A 271 4.74 -9.83 -8.55
C PHE A 271 6.13 -10.50 -8.52
N ILE A 272 7.02 -10.09 -7.59
CA ILE A 272 8.42 -10.51 -7.59
C ILE A 272 8.62 -12.00 -7.27
N TYR A 273 7.77 -12.60 -6.41
CA TYR A 273 7.91 -14.01 -6.08
C TYR A 273 7.79 -14.94 -7.30
N LYS A 274 7.05 -14.47 -8.34
CA LYS A 274 6.86 -15.22 -9.58
C LYS A 274 8.10 -15.28 -10.45
N THR A 275 9.09 -14.41 -10.19
CA THR A 275 10.35 -14.36 -10.94
C THR A 275 11.46 -15.16 -10.27
N ALA A 276 11.21 -15.68 -9.07
CA ALA A 276 12.18 -16.45 -8.30
C ALA A 276 12.45 -17.83 -8.92
N TYR A 277 13.71 -18.25 -8.91
CA TYR A 277 14.11 -19.60 -9.26
C TYR A 277 15.20 -20.07 -8.27
N PRO A 278 15.01 -21.20 -7.56
CA PRO A 278 13.75 -21.98 -7.46
C PRO A 278 12.55 -21.12 -7.05
N PRO A 279 11.29 -21.59 -7.30
CA PRO A 279 10.10 -20.85 -6.91
C PRO A 279 10.09 -20.49 -5.42
N LEU A 280 9.72 -19.25 -5.10
CA LEU A 280 9.58 -18.81 -3.71
C LEU A 280 8.14 -19.03 -3.24
N PRO A 281 7.85 -19.98 -2.33
CA PRO A 281 6.56 -20.04 -1.66
C PRO A 281 6.36 -18.81 -0.80
N THR A 282 5.14 -18.22 -0.83
CA THR A 282 4.85 -16.98 -0.10
C THR A 282 3.40 -16.89 0.31
N ILE A 283 3.10 -15.99 1.25
CA ILE A 283 1.74 -15.55 1.55
C ILE A 283 1.35 -14.38 0.64
N ILE A 284 0.28 -14.55 -0.13
CA ILE A 284 -0.25 -13.52 -1.01
C ILE A 284 -1.21 -12.62 -0.24
N GLN A 285 -0.85 -11.35 -0.10
CA GLN A 285 -1.75 -10.32 0.41
C GLN A 285 -2.80 -9.94 -0.64
N PRO A 286 -4.06 -9.67 -0.23
CA PRO A 286 -5.15 -9.39 -1.17
C PRO A 286 -5.14 -7.93 -1.62
N TYR A 287 -4.11 -7.48 -2.34
CA TYR A 287 -3.84 -6.10 -2.73
C TYR A 287 -5.06 -5.34 -3.26
N ARG A 288 -5.78 -5.94 -4.22
CA ARG A 288 -6.96 -5.31 -4.82
C ARG A 288 -8.09 -5.11 -3.81
N GLN A 289 -8.25 -6.04 -2.87
CA GLN A 289 -9.29 -5.95 -1.85
C GLN A 289 -8.90 -4.95 -0.76
N LEU A 290 -7.63 -4.95 -0.33
CA LEU A 290 -7.08 -3.94 0.57
C LEU A 290 -7.27 -2.53 0.01
N ALA A 291 -6.88 -2.29 -1.24
CA ALA A 291 -7.05 -1.01 -1.92
C ALA A 291 -8.53 -0.61 -2.03
N LYS A 292 -9.41 -1.56 -2.41
CA LYS A 292 -10.87 -1.31 -2.50
C LYS A 292 -11.45 -0.89 -1.16
N VAL A 293 -11.09 -1.57 -0.07
CA VAL A 293 -11.58 -1.25 1.28
C VAL A 293 -11.01 0.09 1.73
N ALA A 294 -9.70 0.32 1.59
CA ALA A 294 -9.06 1.59 1.98
C ALA A 294 -9.69 2.80 1.27
N VAL A 295 -9.86 2.72 -0.06
CA VAL A 295 -10.50 3.79 -0.82
C VAL A 295 -11.98 3.92 -0.44
N SER A 296 -12.71 2.83 -0.22
CA SER A 296 -14.13 2.89 0.20
C SER A 296 -14.29 3.58 1.56
N VAL A 297 -13.46 3.24 2.54
CA VAL A 297 -13.45 3.87 3.86
C VAL A 297 -13.10 5.35 3.74
N LEU A 298 -12.08 5.69 2.96
CA LEU A 298 -11.70 7.08 2.73
C LEU A 298 -12.84 7.89 2.09
N MET A 299 -13.56 7.32 1.09
CA MET A 299 -14.72 7.99 0.48
C MET A 299 -15.85 8.25 1.49
N LYS A 300 -16.13 7.32 2.39
CA LYS A 300 -17.08 7.54 3.49
C LYS A 300 -16.67 8.74 4.35
N LEU A 301 -15.40 8.79 4.76
CA LEU A 301 -14.85 9.90 5.56
C LEU A 301 -14.93 11.25 4.82
N ILE A 302 -14.55 11.29 3.54
CA ILE A 302 -14.64 12.49 2.69
C ILE A 302 -16.10 12.98 2.57
N ASN A 303 -17.06 12.06 2.52
CA ASN A 303 -18.49 12.36 2.47
C ASN A 303 -19.10 12.66 3.84
N LYS A 304 -18.31 12.60 4.92
CA LYS A 304 -18.78 12.73 6.31
C LYS A 304 -19.83 11.67 6.69
N GLU A 305 -19.74 10.51 6.06
CA GLU A 305 -20.53 9.35 6.40
C GLU A 305 -19.92 8.61 7.59
N LYS A 306 -20.75 7.92 8.35
CA LYS A 306 -20.27 7.11 9.48
C LYS A 306 -19.44 5.93 8.96
N VAL A 307 -18.29 5.73 9.55
CA VAL A 307 -17.46 4.54 9.36
C VAL A 307 -17.88 3.50 10.41
N ASP A 308 -18.13 2.29 9.95
CA ASP A 308 -18.74 1.25 10.82
C ASP A 308 -17.70 0.68 11.80
N GLU A 309 -16.45 0.59 11.37
CA GLU A 309 -15.33 0.01 12.12
C GLU A 309 -14.06 0.84 11.93
N LEU A 310 -13.16 0.77 12.91
CA LEU A 310 -11.84 1.39 12.84
C LEU A 310 -10.73 0.40 12.47
N SER A 311 -11.05 -0.88 12.31
CA SER A 311 -10.08 -1.91 11.91
C SER A 311 -10.71 -2.85 10.89
N TYR A 312 -10.15 -2.88 9.69
CA TYR A 312 -10.58 -3.73 8.58
C TYR A 312 -9.46 -4.74 8.29
N THR A 313 -9.75 -6.02 8.54
CA THR A 313 -8.80 -7.10 8.34
C THR A 313 -9.27 -8.00 7.19
N ILE A 314 -8.39 -8.26 6.21
CA ILE A 314 -8.73 -9.02 5.01
C ILE A 314 -7.86 -10.28 4.93
N ASP A 315 -8.51 -11.43 4.71
CA ASP A 315 -7.84 -12.72 4.70
C ASP A 315 -6.81 -12.85 3.57
N VAL A 316 -5.74 -13.56 3.87
CA VAL A 316 -4.62 -13.86 2.98
C VAL A 316 -4.70 -15.32 2.49
N LYS A 317 -3.87 -15.66 1.50
CA LYS A 317 -3.78 -17.03 0.99
C LYS A 317 -2.33 -17.41 0.64
N PRO A 318 -1.97 -18.70 0.69
CA PRO A 318 -0.67 -19.14 0.21
C PRO A 318 -0.59 -19.03 -1.33
N SER A 319 0.63 -18.88 -1.86
CA SER A 319 0.90 -18.85 -3.30
C SER A 319 0.77 -20.23 -3.97
N MET A 320 1.05 -21.29 -3.21
CA MET A 320 0.87 -22.68 -3.63
C MET A 320 -0.37 -23.23 -2.94
N GLN A 321 -1.31 -23.76 -3.72
CA GLN A 321 -2.37 -24.62 -3.17
C GLN A 321 -1.76 -25.97 -2.79
N GLU A 322 -2.35 -26.68 -1.84
CA GLU A 322 -1.86 -27.83 -1.05
C GLU A 322 -1.28 -29.05 -1.80
N GLU A 323 -1.06 -28.97 -3.10
CA GLU A 323 -0.51 -30.06 -3.91
C GLU A 323 0.98 -29.77 -4.25
N GLY A 324 1.86 -30.29 -3.41
CA GLY A 324 3.27 -30.51 -3.73
C GLY A 324 4.27 -29.46 -3.22
N ILE A 325 4.62 -29.54 -1.94
CA ILE A 325 5.98 -29.28 -1.46
C ILE A 325 6.61 -30.64 -1.13
#